data_06e0d2be4088a40b6e4bd4901ebd51d9
#
_entry.id   06e0d2be4088a40b6e4bd4901ebd51d9
#
_cell.length_a   1.000
_cell.length_b   1.000
_cell.length_c   1.000
_cell.angle_alpha   90.00
_cell.angle_beta   90.00
_cell.angle_gamma   90.00
#
_symmetry.space_group_name_H-M   'P 1'
#
loop_
_entity.id
_entity.type
_entity.pdbx_description
1 polymer ?
#
loop_
_entity_poly.entity_id
_entity_poly.type
_entity_poly.pdbx_seq_one_letter_code
_entity_poly.pdbx_strand_id
1 'polypeptide(L)'
;NWMATARWACRFLQNALLVDIGSTTTDIITLRDGAIRVRGYSDEARMRYDELLYTGVVRTPLMALTRHIPHAGEWTTIMAEHFATTADVYRLTGELTGTVDQSPAADGGEKTLSGSARRLARMLGTEAESFPLDYWQMNARFWRERQLEPIRAALERHLSGGGWPADAPLVGVGIGRFLVQECATRLQRPYRDINAIFPPCISTPAFSAADCTPAAALVCLASSRITGFPDDDPN
;
A
#
# COMPACT_ATOMS: atom_id res chain seq x y z
N ASN A 1 9.45 2.80 -11.98
CA ASN A 1 10.15 2.96 -10.68
C ASN A 1 10.22 1.68 -9.87
N TRP A 2 9.18 0.84 -9.87
CA TRP A 2 9.13 -0.46 -9.20
C TRP A 2 10.30 -1.39 -9.58
N MET A 3 10.82 -1.31 -10.81
CA MET A 3 11.92 -2.14 -11.29
C MET A 3 13.22 -1.92 -10.49
N ALA A 4 13.51 -0.70 -10.06
CA ALA A 4 14.69 -0.41 -9.23
C ALA A 4 14.57 -1.09 -7.86
N THR A 5 13.38 -1.00 -7.23
CA THR A 5 13.07 -1.71 -5.98
C THR A 5 13.25 -3.21 -6.14
N ALA A 6 12.70 -3.80 -7.22
CA ALA A 6 12.81 -5.23 -7.47
C ALA A 6 14.26 -5.69 -7.70
N ARG A 7 15.03 -4.96 -8.50
CA ARG A 7 16.45 -5.25 -8.74
C ARG A 7 17.28 -5.18 -7.46
N TRP A 8 17.04 -4.19 -6.61
CA TRP A 8 17.70 -4.11 -5.31
C TRP A 8 17.34 -5.29 -4.43
N ALA A 9 16.04 -5.61 -4.33
CA ALA A 9 15.55 -6.70 -3.49
C ALA A 9 16.04 -8.08 -3.91
N CYS A 10 16.22 -8.36 -5.21
CA CYS A 10 16.76 -9.62 -5.73
C CYS A 10 18.16 -9.96 -5.18
N ARG A 11 18.95 -8.97 -4.74
CA ARG A 11 20.27 -9.21 -4.14
C ARG A 11 20.20 -9.87 -2.75
N PHE A 12 19.02 -9.79 -2.10
CA PHE A 12 18.83 -10.24 -0.72
C PHE A 12 17.74 -11.30 -0.57
N LEU A 13 16.87 -11.42 -1.56
CA LEU A 13 15.67 -12.24 -1.50
C LEU A 13 15.59 -13.18 -2.71
N GLN A 14 15.59 -14.48 -2.46
CA GLN A 14 15.46 -15.48 -3.51
C GLN A 14 14.01 -15.68 -3.92
N ASN A 15 13.10 -15.80 -2.97
CA ASN A 15 11.67 -16.00 -3.20
C ASN A 15 10.88 -15.04 -2.30
N ALA A 16 10.11 -14.14 -2.90
CA ALA A 16 9.29 -13.17 -2.18
C ALA A 16 8.20 -12.56 -3.07
N LEU A 17 7.11 -12.07 -2.48
CA LEU A 17 6.23 -11.09 -3.11
C LEU A 17 6.54 -9.72 -2.50
N LEU A 18 7.07 -8.81 -3.30
CA LEU A 18 7.18 -7.41 -2.93
C LEU A 18 5.82 -6.75 -3.17
N VAL A 19 5.33 -6.04 -2.17
CA VAL A 19 4.05 -5.35 -2.24
C VAL A 19 4.27 -3.89 -1.86
N ASP A 20 4.35 -3.04 -2.88
CA ASP A 20 4.58 -1.60 -2.72
C ASP A 20 3.24 -0.87 -2.72
N ILE A 21 2.79 -0.47 -1.54
CA ILE A 21 1.57 0.31 -1.38
C ILE A 21 1.94 1.77 -1.17
N GLY A 22 1.79 2.52 -2.24
CA GLY A 22 2.05 3.96 -2.25
C GLY A 22 0.81 4.81 -1.93
N SER A 23 0.91 6.09 -2.27
CA SER A 23 -0.20 7.04 -2.12
C SER A 23 -1.37 6.75 -3.06
N THR A 24 -1.12 6.21 -4.26
CA THR A 24 -2.09 6.08 -5.36
C THR A 24 -2.31 4.64 -5.78
N THR A 25 -1.26 3.84 -5.80
CA THR A 25 -1.25 2.49 -6.38
C THR A 25 -0.64 1.47 -5.43
N THR A 26 -0.94 0.21 -5.71
CA THR A 26 -0.30 -0.97 -5.13
C THR A 26 0.37 -1.75 -6.25
N ASP A 27 1.69 -1.91 -6.15
CA ASP A 27 2.49 -2.72 -7.05
C ASP A 27 2.80 -4.07 -6.40
N ILE A 28 2.52 -5.17 -7.10
CA ILE A 28 2.85 -6.53 -6.66
C ILE A 28 3.91 -7.09 -7.61
N ILE A 29 5.06 -7.47 -7.07
CA ILE A 29 6.21 -7.92 -7.85
C ILE A 29 6.66 -9.26 -7.32
N THR A 30 6.66 -10.25 -8.19
CA THR A 30 7.11 -11.61 -7.88
C THR A 30 8.62 -11.71 -8.03
N LEU A 31 9.31 -12.17 -6.98
CA LEU A 31 10.69 -12.61 -7.03
C LEU A 31 10.72 -14.13 -6.89
N ARG A 32 11.42 -14.81 -7.81
CA ARG A 32 11.64 -16.26 -7.77
C ARG A 32 13.06 -16.61 -8.19
N ASP A 33 13.70 -17.42 -7.39
CA ASP A 33 15.08 -17.90 -7.63
C ASP A 33 16.04 -16.73 -7.86
N GLY A 34 15.88 -15.65 -7.07
CA GLY A 34 16.67 -14.43 -7.17
C GLY A 34 16.37 -13.58 -8.41
N ALA A 35 15.36 -13.92 -9.19
CA ALA A 35 15.01 -13.21 -10.42
C ALA A 35 13.61 -12.56 -10.33
N ILE A 36 13.44 -11.44 -11.06
CA ILE A 36 12.14 -10.75 -11.20
C ILE A 36 11.29 -11.57 -12.17
N ARG A 37 10.09 -11.97 -11.74
CA ARG A 37 9.14 -12.74 -12.53
C ARG A 37 7.82 -11.99 -12.65
N VAL A 38 7.79 -10.98 -13.51
CA VAL A 38 6.59 -10.21 -13.84
C VAL A 38 6.07 -10.60 -15.22
N ARG A 39 4.78 -10.44 -15.43
CA ARG A 39 4.08 -10.75 -16.68
C ARG A 39 3.79 -9.51 -17.50
N GLY A 40 3.66 -8.36 -16.85
CA GLY A 40 3.35 -7.07 -17.46
C GLY A 40 4.49 -6.05 -17.35
N TYR A 41 4.75 -5.31 -18.44
CA TYR A 41 5.71 -4.20 -18.46
C TYR A 41 5.03 -2.84 -18.73
N SER A 42 3.76 -2.82 -19.10
CA SER A 42 2.92 -1.62 -19.17
C SER A 42 1.87 -1.66 -18.07
N ASP A 43 1.31 -0.51 -17.69
CA ASP A 43 0.25 -0.42 -16.68
C ASP A 43 -0.95 -1.30 -17.05
N GLU A 44 -1.37 -1.27 -18.31
CA GLU A 44 -2.46 -2.12 -18.81
C GLU A 44 -2.18 -3.62 -18.59
N ALA A 45 -0.98 -4.07 -18.98
CA ALA A 45 -0.61 -5.48 -18.82
C ALA A 45 -0.50 -5.86 -17.35
N ARG A 46 0.09 -4.98 -16.53
CA ARG A 46 0.23 -5.20 -15.08
C ARG A 46 -1.13 -5.24 -14.37
N MET A 47 -2.06 -4.36 -14.72
CA MET A 47 -3.44 -4.40 -14.19
C MET A 47 -4.15 -5.71 -14.57
N ARG A 48 -3.96 -6.22 -15.80
CA ARG A 48 -4.53 -7.49 -16.26
C ARG A 48 -4.05 -8.69 -15.45
N TYR A 49 -2.83 -8.60 -14.91
CA TYR A 49 -2.22 -9.67 -14.14
C TYR A 49 -2.25 -9.46 -12.62
N ASP A 50 -2.97 -8.44 -12.15
CA ASP A 50 -3.00 -8.01 -10.75
C ASP A 50 -1.59 -7.72 -10.17
N GLU A 51 -0.67 -7.29 -11.04
CA GLU A 51 0.65 -6.79 -10.65
C GLU A 51 0.61 -5.29 -10.31
N LEU A 52 -0.46 -4.62 -10.71
CA LEU A 52 -0.76 -3.22 -10.43
C LEU A 52 -2.25 -3.07 -10.10
N LEU A 53 -2.53 -2.56 -8.90
CA LEU A 53 -3.88 -2.15 -8.50
C LEU A 53 -3.91 -0.64 -8.28
N TYR A 54 -4.93 0.02 -8.82
CA TYR A 54 -5.11 1.45 -8.64
C TYR A 54 -5.80 1.75 -7.30
N THR A 55 -5.11 1.36 -6.24
CA THR A 55 -5.51 1.61 -4.86
C THR A 55 -4.28 1.88 -4.00
N GLY A 56 -4.26 3.00 -3.30
CA GLY A 56 -3.21 3.43 -2.40
C GLY A 56 -3.79 4.05 -1.14
N VAL A 57 -2.92 4.43 -0.19
CA VAL A 57 -3.36 4.82 1.16
C VAL A 57 -3.64 6.32 1.33
N VAL A 58 -3.55 7.10 0.25
CA VAL A 58 -3.80 8.56 0.31
C VAL A 58 -4.86 9.00 -0.68
N ARG A 59 -4.70 8.66 -1.96
CA ARG A 59 -5.44 9.31 -3.06
C ARG A 59 -6.64 8.52 -3.58
N THR A 60 -6.85 7.29 -3.12
CA THR A 60 -7.97 6.48 -3.60
C THR A 60 -9.29 7.06 -3.08
N PRO A 61 -10.22 7.47 -3.98
CA PRO A 61 -11.53 7.94 -3.58
C PRO A 61 -12.33 6.83 -2.90
N LEU A 62 -13.05 7.12 -1.83
CA LEU A 62 -13.80 6.09 -1.10
C LEU A 62 -14.92 5.47 -1.95
N MET A 63 -15.51 6.22 -2.86
CA MET A 63 -16.51 5.72 -3.80
C MET A 63 -15.99 4.61 -4.73
N ALA A 64 -14.66 4.47 -4.88
CA ALA A 64 -14.04 3.40 -5.65
C ALA A 64 -13.89 2.08 -4.87
N LEU A 65 -14.05 2.11 -3.55
CA LEU A 65 -13.83 0.93 -2.70
C LEU A 65 -15.10 0.09 -2.49
N THR A 66 -16.24 0.73 -2.38
CA THR A 66 -17.53 0.07 -2.19
C THR A 66 -18.68 1.00 -2.57
N ARG A 67 -19.86 0.43 -2.73
CA ARG A 67 -21.10 1.20 -2.95
C ARG A 67 -21.97 1.33 -1.70
N HIS A 68 -21.73 0.48 -0.69
CA HIS A 68 -22.55 0.42 0.52
C HIS A 68 -21.67 0.21 1.74
N ILE A 69 -22.05 0.82 2.84
CA ILE A 69 -21.42 0.57 4.14
C ILE A 69 -22.47 0.44 5.23
N PRO A 70 -22.18 -0.25 6.35
CA PRO A 70 -23.05 -0.23 7.51
C PRO A 70 -23.00 1.14 8.19
N HIS A 71 -24.15 1.77 8.36
CA HIS A 71 -24.31 3.06 9.02
C HIS A 71 -25.58 3.04 9.86
N ALA A 72 -25.47 3.36 11.14
CA ALA A 72 -26.60 3.43 12.08
C ALA A 72 -27.48 2.15 12.10
N GLY A 73 -26.87 0.97 11.91
CA GLY A 73 -27.54 -0.33 11.92
C GLY A 73 -28.11 -0.79 10.57
N GLU A 74 -27.95 0.01 9.51
CA GLU A 74 -28.46 -0.30 8.18
C GLU A 74 -27.38 -0.24 7.10
N TRP A 75 -27.59 -0.92 5.98
CA TRP A 75 -26.76 -0.79 4.80
C TRP A 75 -27.13 0.49 4.06
N THR A 76 -26.21 1.44 4.07
CA THR A 76 -26.40 2.75 3.46
C THR A 76 -25.60 2.86 2.16
N THR A 77 -26.26 3.30 1.09
CA THR A 77 -25.58 3.64 -0.17
C THR A 77 -24.74 4.90 0.01
N ILE A 78 -23.49 4.84 -0.42
CA ILE A 78 -22.60 6.00 -0.37
C ILE A 78 -22.81 6.91 -1.57
N MET A 79 -22.51 8.19 -1.41
CA MET A 79 -22.50 9.14 -2.51
C MET A 79 -21.33 8.86 -3.46
N ALA A 80 -21.63 8.77 -4.77
CA ALA A 80 -20.64 8.55 -5.83
C ALA A 80 -19.97 9.89 -6.20
N GLU A 81 -19.33 10.52 -5.20
CA GLU A 81 -18.69 11.83 -5.34
C GLU A 81 -17.34 11.84 -4.56
N HIS A 82 -16.40 12.65 -5.02
CA HIS A 82 -15.05 12.75 -4.45
C HIS A 82 -15.04 13.60 -3.17
N PHE A 83 -15.74 13.15 -2.12
CA PHE A 83 -15.79 13.85 -0.84
C PHE A 83 -14.72 13.40 0.13
N ALA A 84 -14.27 12.15 0.04
CA ALA A 84 -13.27 11.58 0.93
C ALA A 84 -12.34 10.61 0.20
N THR A 85 -11.14 10.44 0.76
CA THR A 85 -10.13 9.51 0.24
C THR A 85 -9.65 8.56 1.32
N THR A 86 -8.82 7.60 0.94
CA THR A 86 -8.17 6.67 1.87
C THR A 86 -7.29 7.38 2.91
N ALA A 87 -6.77 8.58 2.62
CA ALA A 87 -6.07 9.38 3.62
C ALA A 87 -6.95 9.72 4.83
N ASP A 88 -8.25 9.96 4.61
CA ASP A 88 -9.19 10.21 5.70
C ASP A 88 -9.43 8.96 6.55
N VAL A 89 -9.54 7.81 5.89
CA VAL A 89 -9.65 6.51 6.55
C VAL A 89 -8.45 6.26 7.44
N TYR A 90 -7.24 6.34 6.88
CA TYR A 90 -6.02 5.99 7.63
C TYR A 90 -5.61 7.02 8.66
N ARG A 91 -6.08 8.26 8.55
CA ARG A 91 -5.95 9.25 9.62
C ARG A 91 -6.87 8.90 10.79
N LEU A 92 -8.10 8.48 10.53
CA LEU A 92 -9.05 8.06 11.57
C LEU A 92 -8.64 6.75 12.26
N THR A 93 -8.04 5.80 11.52
CA THR A 93 -7.50 4.55 12.11
C THR A 93 -6.15 4.75 12.79
N GLY A 94 -5.48 5.90 12.56
CA GLY A 94 -4.17 6.22 13.13
C GLY A 94 -2.98 5.58 12.40
N GLU A 95 -3.19 4.97 11.25
CA GLU A 95 -2.15 4.26 10.50
C GLU A 95 -1.36 5.18 9.54
N LEU A 96 -1.92 6.34 9.16
CA LEU A 96 -1.26 7.32 8.32
C LEU A 96 -0.68 8.46 9.17
N THR A 97 0.65 8.62 9.13
CA THR A 97 1.32 9.74 9.78
C THR A 97 1.22 11.01 8.93
N GLY A 98 1.14 12.19 9.57
CA GLY A 98 0.95 13.46 8.87
C GLY A 98 2.06 13.84 7.90
N THR A 99 3.27 13.32 8.08
CA THR A 99 4.45 13.63 7.27
C THR A 99 4.41 12.97 5.87
N VAL A 100 3.75 11.84 5.71
CA VAL A 100 3.71 11.10 4.44
C VAL A 100 2.52 11.47 3.55
N ASP A 101 1.48 12.09 4.11
CA ASP A 101 0.35 12.61 3.35
C ASP A 101 0.62 14.04 2.86
N GLN A 102 1.14 14.16 1.65
CA GLN A 102 1.45 15.45 1.03
C GLN A 102 0.34 15.95 0.07
N SER A 103 -0.72 15.16 -0.13
CA SER A 103 -1.84 15.55 -0.99
C SER A 103 -2.81 16.48 -0.25
N PRO A 104 -3.48 17.43 -0.92
CA PRO A 104 -4.57 18.17 -0.30
C PRO A 104 -5.72 17.22 0.09
N ALA A 105 -6.49 17.58 1.11
CA ALA A 105 -7.74 16.90 1.40
C ALA A 105 -8.74 17.11 0.25
N ALA A 106 -9.70 16.19 0.07
CA ALA A 106 -10.66 16.23 -1.04
C ALA A 106 -11.47 17.54 -1.11
N ASP A 107 -11.73 18.16 0.04
CA ASP A 107 -12.44 19.44 0.17
C ASP A 107 -11.49 20.65 0.37
N GLY A 108 -10.17 20.43 0.30
CA GLY A 108 -9.16 21.45 0.60
C GLY A 108 -9.08 21.86 2.08
N GLY A 109 -9.85 21.22 2.95
CA GLY A 109 -9.93 21.51 4.38
C GLY A 109 -8.79 20.90 5.18
N GLU A 110 -8.89 21.03 6.52
CA GLU A 110 -7.86 20.58 7.44
C GLU A 110 -7.72 19.04 7.48
N LYS A 111 -6.48 18.58 7.61
CA LYS A 111 -6.13 17.16 7.75
C LYS A 111 -6.14 16.73 9.22
N THR A 112 -7.26 16.95 9.89
CA THR A 112 -7.50 16.56 11.28
C THR A 112 -8.43 15.36 11.38
N LEU A 113 -8.54 14.75 12.55
CA LEU A 113 -9.52 13.68 12.81
C LEU A 113 -10.94 14.16 12.57
N SER A 114 -11.29 15.36 13.06
CA SER A 114 -12.62 15.95 12.86
C SER A 114 -12.88 16.30 11.39
N GLY A 115 -11.88 16.82 10.66
CA GLY A 115 -11.97 17.08 9.23
C GLY A 115 -12.21 15.79 8.44
N SER A 116 -11.50 14.71 8.79
CA SER A 116 -11.70 13.40 8.14
C SER A 116 -13.07 12.80 8.47
N ALA A 117 -13.53 12.92 9.72
CA ALA A 117 -14.88 12.48 10.10
C ALA A 117 -15.96 13.22 9.31
N ARG A 118 -15.83 14.54 9.11
CA ARG A 118 -16.76 15.34 8.28
C ARG A 118 -16.79 14.85 6.82
N ARG A 119 -15.64 14.51 6.25
CA ARG A 119 -15.59 13.99 4.87
C ARG A 119 -16.21 12.60 4.75
N LEU A 120 -16.00 11.72 5.75
CA LEU A 120 -16.70 10.42 5.79
C LEU A 120 -18.21 10.60 5.96
N ALA A 121 -18.65 11.48 6.86
CA ALA A 121 -20.07 11.79 7.07
C ALA A 121 -20.73 12.27 5.76
N ARG A 122 -20.02 13.12 5.02
CA ARG A 122 -20.48 13.63 3.74
C ARG A 122 -20.69 12.52 2.70
N MET A 123 -19.88 11.45 2.73
CA MET A 123 -20.11 10.27 1.87
C MET A 123 -21.47 9.60 2.13
N LEU A 124 -22.04 9.80 3.33
CA LEU A 124 -23.28 9.19 3.80
C LEU A 124 -24.48 10.18 3.83
N GLY A 125 -24.24 11.44 3.46
CA GLY A 125 -25.26 12.48 3.49
C GLY A 125 -25.71 12.88 4.91
N THR A 126 -24.81 12.78 5.89
CA THR A 126 -25.06 13.13 7.28
C THR A 126 -24.00 14.10 7.81
N GLU A 127 -24.24 14.67 9.00
CA GLU A 127 -23.30 15.55 9.68
C GLU A 127 -22.42 14.73 10.63
N ALA A 128 -21.14 15.11 10.71
CA ALA A 128 -20.18 14.39 11.56
C ALA A 128 -20.56 14.47 13.05
N GLU A 129 -21.15 15.57 13.47
CA GLU A 129 -21.57 15.85 14.82
C GLU A 129 -22.75 14.97 15.28
N SER A 130 -23.44 14.30 14.36
CA SER A 130 -24.51 13.34 14.69
C SER A 130 -24.01 12.09 15.39
N PHE A 131 -22.70 11.82 15.34
CA PHE A 131 -22.08 10.65 15.96
C PHE A 131 -20.74 11.04 16.61
N PRO A 132 -20.33 10.35 17.68
CA PRO A 132 -19.04 10.59 18.32
C PRO A 132 -17.88 10.13 17.46
N LEU A 133 -16.65 10.58 17.75
CA LEU A 133 -15.46 10.32 16.94
C LEU A 133 -15.14 8.82 16.81
N ASP A 134 -15.34 8.04 17.85
CA ASP A 134 -15.13 6.59 17.87
C ASP A 134 -16.04 5.84 16.88
N TYR A 135 -17.24 6.35 16.64
CA TYR A 135 -18.13 5.87 15.58
C TYR A 135 -17.48 6.05 14.20
N TRP A 136 -16.89 7.20 13.92
CA TRP A 136 -16.21 7.46 12.64
C TRP A 136 -14.92 6.65 12.50
N GLN A 137 -14.23 6.37 13.60
CA GLN A 137 -13.09 5.46 13.61
C GLN A 137 -13.51 4.01 13.31
N MET A 138 -14.64 3.56 13.86
CA MET A 138 -15.21 2.25 13.53
C MET A 138 -15.62 2.19 12.05
N ASN A 139 -16.26 3.24 11.54
CA ASN A 139 -16.67 3.38 10.15
C ASN A 139 -15.44 3.34 9.22
N ALA A 140 -14.35 4.04 9.57
CA ALA A 140 -13.10 4.02 8.84
C ALA A 140 -12.49 2.62 8.73
N ARG A 141 -12.58 1.79 9.78
CA ARG A 141 -12.12 0.39 9.73
C ARG A 141 -12.89 -0.45 8.71
N PHE A 142 -14.18 -0.18 8.50
CA PHE A 142 -14.92 -0.84 7.44
C PHE A 142 -14.39 -0.48 6.04
N TRP A 143 -14.10 0.80 5.79
CA TRP A 143 -13.49 1.24 4.52
C TRP A 143 -12.11 0.60 4.31
N ARG A 144 -11.33 0.52 5.38
CA ARG A 144 -10.02 -0.16 5.37
C ARG A 144 -10.14 -1.62 4.92
N GLU A 145 -11.15 -2.35 5.43
CA GLU A 145 -11.41 -3.73 5.02
C GLU A 145 -11.78 -3.82 3.53
N ARG A 146 -12.59 -2.90 3.04
CA ARG A 146 -12.94 -2.86 1.59
C ARG A 146 -11.73 -2.62 0.71
N GLN A 147 -10.75 -1.84 1.14
CA GLN A 147 -9.51 -1.67 0.41
C GLN A 147 -8.59 -2.90 0.51
N LEU A 148 -8.52 -3.51 1.68
CA LEU A 148 -7.66 -4.67 1.92
C LEU A 148 -8.07 -5.90 1.10
N GLU A 149 -9.37 -6.08 0.88
CA GLU A 149 -9.94 -7.24 0.19
C GLU A 149 -9.37 -7.45 -1.23
N PRO A 150 -9.39 -6.48 -2.16
CA PRO A 150 -8.81 -6.67 -3.49
C PRO A 150 -7.29 -6.85 -3.46
N ILE A 151 -6.57 -6.22 -2.52
CA ILE A 151 -5.12 -6.42 -2.35
C ILE A 151 -4.86 -7.88 -1.94
N ARG A 152 -5.57 -8.38 -0.94
CA ARG A 152 -5.45 -9.78 -0.50
C ARG A 152 -5.79 -10.76 -1.61
N ALA A 153 -6.87 -10.52 -2.36
CA ALA A 153 -7.27 -11.38 -3.48
C ALA A 153 -6.21 -11.44 -4.59
N ALA A 154 -5.56 -10.30 -4.90
CA ALA A 154 -4.45 -10.26 -5.84
C ALA A 154 -3.27 -11.10 -5.33
N LEU A 155 -2.91 -10.98 -4.05
CA LEU A 155 -1.84 -11.77 -3.44
C LEU A 155 -2.17 -13.28 -3.47
N GLU A 156 -3.40 -13.68 -3.14
CA GLU A 156 -3.87 -15.06 -3.24
C GLU A 156 -3.72 -15.60 -4.66
N ARG A 157 -4.09 -14.80 -5.67
CA ARG A 157 -3.90 -15.16 -7.07
C ARG A 157 -2.43 -15.41 -7.42
N HIS A 158 -1.51 -14.53 -7.01
CA HIS A 158 -0.08 -14.70 -7.24
C HIS A 158 0.46 -15.96 -6.52
N LEU A 159 0.02 -16.21 -5.30
CA LEU A 159 0.41 -17.39 -4.53
C LEU A 159 -0.19 -18.68 -5.09
N SER A 160 -1.37 -18.64 -5.72
CA SER A 160 -2.04 -19.81 -6.30
C SER A 160 -1.28 -20.44 -7.47
N GLY A 161 -0.32 -19.72 -8.07
CA GLY A 161 0.53 -20.24 -9.15
C GLY A 161 1.43 -21.41 -8.76
N GLY A 162 1.43 -21.81 -7.49
CA GLY A 162 2.14 -22.96 -6.95
C GLY A 162 3.66 -22.77 -6.82
N GLY A 163 4.33 -23.75 -6.21
CA GLY A 163 5.79 -23.78 -6.07
C GLY A 163 6.38 -22.68 -5.16
N TRP A 164 5.58 -22.03 -4.33
CA TRP A 164 6.06 -21.08 -3.35
C TRP A 164 6.62 -21.79 -2.12
N PRO A 165 7.86 -21.51 -1.68
CA PRO A 165 8.33 -21.96 -0.38
C PRO A 165 7.42 -21.48 0.74
N ALA A 166 7.26 -22.29 1.79
CA ALA A 166 6.40 -21.93 2.92
C ALA A 166 6.90 -20.67 3.65
N ASP A 167 8.21 -20.44 3.64
CA ASP A 167 8.90 -19.32 4.25
C ASP A 167 9.08 -18.11 3.33
N ALA A 168 8.59 -18.18 2.07
CA ALA A 168 8.62 -17.03 1.16
C ALA A 168 7.79 -15.87 1.72
N PRO A 169 8.41 -14.72 2.05
CA PRO A 169 7.73 -13.63 2.72
C PRO A 169 6.90 -12.77 1.78
N LEU A 170 5.91 -12.10 2.33
CA LEU A 170 5.39 -10.85 1.80
C LEU A 170 6.28 -9.71 2.30
N VAL A 171 6.83 -8.92 1.38
CA VAL A 171 7.72 -7.82 1.71
C VAL A 171 6.97 -6.51 1.56
N GLY A 172 6.75 -5.83 2.68
CA GLY A 172 6.05 -4.55 2.72
C GLY A 172 6.94 -3.40 2.27
N VAL A 173 6.48 -2.66 1.28
CA VAL A 173 7.12 -1.52 0.65
C VAL A 173 6.14 -0.34 0.63
N GLY A 174 6.65 0.87 0.65
CA GLY A 174 5.84 2.08 0.59
C GLY A 174 5.21 2.49 1.91
N ILE A 175 4.49 3.59 1.87
CA ILE A 175 3.84 4.18 3.05
C ILE A 175 2.65 3.36 3.57
N GLY A 176 2.08 2.48 2.73
CA GLY A 176 0.97 1.59 3.06
C GLY A 176 1.39 0.17 3.48
N ARG A 177 2.67 -0.06 3.78
CA ARG A 177 3.19 -1.41 4.14
C ARG A 177 2.55 -2.06 5.36
N PHE A 178 1.86 -1.28 6.19
CA PHE A 178 1.06 -1.81 7.30
C PHE A 178 -0.09 -2.72 6.81
N LEU A 179 -0.66 -2.44 5.63
CA LEU A 179 -1.65 -3.33 4.99
C LEU A 179 -1.02 -4.63 4.51
N VAL A 180 0.24 -4.58 4.08
CA VAL A 180 0.99 -5.79 3.66
C VAL A 180 1.23 -6.70 4.87
N GLN A 181 1.57 -6.12 6.02
CA GLN A 181 1.72 -6.87 7.27
C GLN A 181 0.40 -7.57 7.66
N GLU A 182 -0.72 -6.88 7.55
CA GLU A 182 -2.05 -7.46 7.78
C GLU A 182 -2.36 -8.60 6.79
N CYS A 183 -2.08 -8.40 5.49
CA CYS A 183 -2.23 -9.45 4.48
C CYS A 183 -1.36 -10.67 4.81
N ALA A 184 -0.11 -10.45 5.22
CA ALA A 184 0.79 -11.55 5.58
C ALA A 184 0.25 -12.38 6.74
N THR A 185 -0.29 -11.72 7.76
CA THR A 185 -0.95 -12.38 8.90
C THR A 185 -2.15 -13.23 8.43
N ARG A 186 -3.04 -12.66 7.62
CA ARG A 186 -4.24 -13.37 7.13
C ARG A 186 -3.92 -14.52 6.17
N LEU A 187 -2.85 -14.38 5.39
CA LEU A 187 -2.38 -15.41 4.45
C LEU A 187 -1.41 -16.41 5.08
N GLN A 188 -1.14 -16.28 6.39
CA GLN A 188 -0.21 -17.13 7.14
C GLN A 188 1.18 -17.20 6.47
N ARG A 189 1.67 -16.03 5.99
CA ARG A 189 2.99 -15.86 5.38
C ARG A 189 3.89 -15.03 6.27
N PRO A 190 5.21 -15.28 6.27
CA PRO A 190 6.15 -14.39 6.92
C PRO A 190 6.04 -12.97 6.35
N TYR A 191 6.15 -11.97 7.21
CA TYR A 191 6.26 -10.57 6.81
C TYR A 191 7.70 -10.09 6.95
N ARG A 192 8.15 -9.28 6.00
CA ARG A 192 9.39 -8.51 6.08
C ARG A 192 9.15 -7.07 5.72
N ASP A 193 9.70 -6.13 6.49
CA ASP A 193 9.76 -4.74 6.10
C ASP A 193 10.98 -4.54 5.17
N ILE A 194 10.79 -3.86 4.05
CA ILE A 194 11.85 -3.61 3.06
C ILE A 194 13.03 -2.83 3.66
N ASN A 195 12.83 -2.07 4.73
CA ASN A 195 13.91 -1.37 5.44
C ASN A 195 15.05 -2.31 5.86
N ALA A 196 14.74 -3.59 6.12
CA ALA A 196 15.72 -4.57 6.56
C ALA A 196 16.85 -4.84 5.54
N ILE A 197 16.63 -4.50 4.26
CA ILE A 197 17.63 -4.69 3.20
C ILE A 197 18.30 -3.38 2.75
N PHE A 198 18.00 -2.27 3.43
CA PHE A 198 18.64 -0.98 3.16
C PHE A 198 19.67 -0.63 4.23
N PRO A 199 20.78 0.04 3.85
CA PRO A 199 21.72 0.59 4.81
C PRO A 199 21.02 1.64 5.72
N PRO A 200 21.31 1.65 7.05
CA PRO A 200 20.69 2.60 7.98
C PRO A 200 20.88 4.07 7.61
N CYS A 201 21.99 4.40 6.93
CA CYS A 201 22.32 5.77 6.51
C CYS A 201 21.36 6.37 5.46
N ILE A 202 20.50 5.56 4.83
CA ILE A 202 19.53 6.04 3.84
C ILE A 202 18.24 6.54 4.51
N SER A 203 17.97 6.14 5.75
CA SER A 203 16.82 6.61 6.51
C SER A 203 17.12 7.87 7.29
N THR A 204 16.13 8.75 7.40
CA THR A 204 16.14 9.94 8.26
C THR A 204 15.09 9.81 9.36
N PRO A 205 15.11 10.66 10.41
CA PRO A 205 14.04 10.64 11.42
C PRO A 205 12.62 10.87 10.85
N ALA A 206 12.53 11.56 9.70
CA ALA A 206 11.25 11.89 9.07
C ALA A 206 10.78 10.85 8.03
N PHE A 207 11.73 10.15 7.37
CA PHE A 207 11.43 9.20 6.30
C PHE A 207 12.36 8.00 6.37
N SER A 208 11.79 6.81 6.26
CA SER A 208 12.54 5.57 6.08
C SER A 208 12.77 5.26 4.60
N ALA A 209 13.73 4.39 4.31
CA ALA A 209 13.93 3.89 2.94
C ALA A 209 12.66 3.24 2.36
N ALA A 210 11.83 2.61 3.21
CA ALA A 210 10.56 2.03 2.80
C ALA A 210 9.54 3.06 2.28
N ASP A 211 9.57 4.30 2.77
CA ASP A 211 8.61 5.34 2.38
C ASP A 211 8.90 5.92 0.98
N CYS A 212 10.17 5.79 0.52
CA CYS A 212 10.63 6.25 -0.78
C CYS A 212 11.50 5.20 -1.51
N THR A 213 11.13 3.94 -1.40
CA THR A 213 11.92 2.78 -1.84
C THR A 213 12.50 2.87 -3.25
N PRO A 214 11.76 3.30 -4.29
CA PRO A 214 12.36 3.42 -5.63
C PRO A 214 13.57 4.35 -5.67
N ALA A 215 13.53 5.49 -4.98
CA ALA A 215 14.65 6.42 -4.89
C ALA A 215 15.81 5.84 -4.08
N ALA A 216 15.52 5.23 -2.92
CA ALA A 216 16.51 4.57 -2.09
C ALA A 216 17.23 3.44 -2.84
N ALA A 217 16.48 2.62 -3.58
CA ALA A 217 17.03 1.54 -4.40
C ALA A 217 17.95 2.07 -5.52
N LEU A 218 17.57 3.15 -6.20
CA LEU A 218 18.41 3.77 -7.23
C LEU A 218 19.74 4.26 -6.66
N VAL A 219 19.72 4.92 -5.50
CA VAL A 219 20.95 5.35 -4.81
C VAL A 219 21.85 4.16 -4.47
N CYS A 220 21.29 3.09 -3.89
CA CYS A 220 22.04 1.90 -3.53
C CYS A 220 22.64 1.19 -4.76
N LEU A 221 21.86 1.05 -5.84
CA LEU A 221 22.30 0.45 -7.10
C LEU A 221 23.40 1.28 -7.77
N ALA A 222 23.29 2.60 -7.77
CA ALA A 222 24.32 3.49 -8.33
C ALA A 222 25.61 3.43 -7.51
N SER A 223 25.52 3.48 -6.17
CA SER A 223 26.67 3.39 -5.28
C SER A 223 27.41 2.04 -5.41
N SER A 224 26.69 0.93 -5.58
CA SER A 224 27.28 -0.40 -5.78
C SER A 224 28.12 -0.47 -7.06
N ARG A 225 27.73 0.21 -8.13
CA ARG A 225 28.50 0.28 -9.39
C ARG A 225 29.80 1.07 -9.24
N ILE A 226 29.78 2.13 -8.43
CA ILE A 226 30.95 2.97 -8.19
C ILE A 226 31.98 2.24 -7.31
N THR A 227 31.53 1.38 -6.38
CA THR A 227 32.39 0.66 -5.44
C THR A 227 32.84 -0.71 -5.92
N GLY A 228 32.55 -1.09 -7.17
CA GLY A 228 33.07 -2.31 -7.79
C GLY A 228 32.45 -3.63 -7.30
N PHE A 229 31.22 -3.61 -6.79
CA PHE A 229 30.45 -4.84 -6.58
C PHE A 229 30.12 -5.46 -7.95
N PRO A 230 30.39 -6.74 -8.19
CA PRO A 230 30.14 -7.39 -9.48
C PRO A 230 28.64 -7.29 -9.80
N ASP A 231 28.32 -6.74 -11.00
CA ASP A 231 27.02 -6.91 -11.63
C ASP A 231 26.95 -8.37 -12.10
N ASP A 232 26.34 -9.24 -11.31
CA ASP A 232 25.81 -10.50 -11.84
C ASP A 232 24.52 -10.14 -12.60
N ASP A 233 24.68 -9.74 -13.85
CA ASP A 233 23.59 -9.61 -14.83
C ASP A 233 23.45 -10.99 -15.52
N PRO A 234 22.47 -11.81 -15.17
CA PRO A 234 22.12 -12.96 -15.99
C PRO A 234 21.34 -12.43 -17.19
N ASN A 235 21.94 -12.50 -18.39
CA ASN A 235 21.32 -12.31 -19.69
C ASN A 235 19.88 -12.84 -19.80
#